data_3a815636932b4c7e1d6503bba0d7108e
#
_entry.id   3a815636932b4c7e1d6503bba0d7108e
#
_cell.length_a   1.000
_cell.length_b   1.000
_cell.length_c   1.000
_cell.angle_alpha   90.00
_cell.angle_beta   90.00
_cell.angle_gamma   90.00
#
_symmetry.space_group_name_H-M   'P 1'
#
loop_
_entity.id
_entity.type
_entity.pdbx_description
1 polymer ?
#
loop_
_entity_poly.entity_id
_entity_poly.type
_entity_poly.pdbx_seq_one_letter_code
_entity_poly.pdbx_strand_id
1 'polypeptide(L)'
;MKIKTGIKIVAVVCFIVIFTTSALILSTKTSFSEKDFPLEVDLDKNVFNVGEKISFNATIINKCGKDVNWSSNGEMPCVFFHNVNDKITHAEITILTHPQIFKANDKITRVFEYEAIETGTYILDAHYIIMVNNVWIQNKIDNIIIEVR
;
A
#
# COMPACT_ATOMS: atom_id res chain seq x y z
N MET A 1 -27.25 47.60 -35.37
CA MET A 1 -26.06 47.57 -34.50
C MET A 1 -26.30 46.84 -33.17
N LYS A 2 -26.86 45.58 -33.21
CA LYS A 2 -27.17 44.75 -32.01
C LYS A 2 -26.36 43.44 -31.92
N ILE A 3 -25.55 43.12 -32.94
CA ILE A 3 -24.81 41.84 -32.99
C ILE A 3 -23.54 41.81 -32.11
N LYS A 4 -22.89 42.97 -31.87
CA LYS A 4 -21.63 43.01 -31.08
C LYS A 4 -21.81 42.71 -29.60
N THR A 5 -23.00 42.92 -29.00
CA THR A 5 -23.27 42.69 -27.58
C THR A 5 -23.47 41.19 -27.33
N GLY A 6 -24.15 40.49 -28.22
CA GLY A 6 -24.38 39.01 -28.09
C GLY A 6 -23.09 38.20 -28.12
N ILE A 7 -22.15 38.54 -28.99
CA ILE A 7 -20.86 37.84 -29.12
C ILE A 7 -20.01 38.02 -27.83
N LYS A 8 -20.03 39.21 -27.21
CA LYS A 8 -19.31 39.46 -25.98
C LYS A 8 -19.87 38.64 -24.79
N ILE A 9 -21.20 38.51 -24.70
CA ILE A 9 -21.86 37.75 -23.64
C ILE A 9 -21.55 36.24 -23.81
N VAL A 10 -21.60 35.69 -25.02
CA VAL A 10 -21.27 34.31 -25.30
C VAL A 10 -19.80 34.00 -24.99
N ALA A 11 -18.88 34.90 -25.34
CA ALA A 11 -17.46 34.71 -25.02
C ALA A 11 -17.19 34.72 -23.51
N VAL A 12 -17.86 35.60 -22.75
CA VAL A 12 -17.73 35.63 -21.28
C VAL A 12 -18.30 34.38 -20.63
N VAL A 13 -19.45 33.90 -21.08
CA VAL A 13 -20.07 32.66 -20.55
C VAL A 13 -19.20 31.46 -20.86
N CYS A 14 -18.64 31.32 -22.07
CA CYS A 14 -17.71 30.24 -22.44
C CYS A 14 -16.43 30.30 -21.58
N PHE A 15 -15.89 31.49 -21.29
CA PHE A 15 -14.71 31.66 -20.46
C PHE A 15 -14.97 31.24 -19.00
N ILE A 16 -16.14 31.60 -18.43
CA ILE A 16 -16.55 31.20 -17.10
C ILE A 16 -16.72 29.66 -17.02
N VAL A 17 -17.37 29.05 -18.00
CA VAL A 17 -17.57 27.59 -18.06
C VAL A 17 -16.24 26.84 -18.16
N ILE A 18 -15.30 27.29 -19.00
CA ILE A 18 -13.98 26.68 -19.14
C ILE A 18 -13.18 26.85 -17.83
N PHE A 19 -13.26 27.99 -17.18
CA PHE A 19 -12.53 28.24 -15.93
C PHE A 19 -13.09 27.44 -14.75
N THR A 20 -14.41 27.29 -14.65
CA THR A 20 -15.06 26.50 -13.61
C THR A 20 -14.83 25.00 -13.79
N THR A 21 -14.87 24.49 -15.04
CA THR A 21 -14.54 23.08 -15.32
C THR A 21 -13.07 22.77 -15.06
N SER A 22 -12.16 23.68 -15.40
CA SER A 22 -10.73 23.51 -15.12
C SER A 22 -10.45 23.53 -13.60
N ALA A 23 -11.12 24.41 -12.84
CA ALA A 23 -10.99 24.48 -11.38
C ALA A 23 -11.58 23.22 -10.69
N LEU A 24 -12.67 22.66 -11.21
CA LEU A 24 -13.24 21.41 -10.71
C LEU A 24 -12.31 20.20 -10.96
N ILE A 25 -11.63 20.16 -12.10
CA ILE A 25 -10.67 19.10 -12.42
C ILE A 25 -9.41 19.19 -11.53
N LEU A 26 -8.97 20.40 -11.20
CA LEU A 26 -7.84 20.65 -10.30
C LEU A 26 -8.16 20.36 -8.82
N SER A 27 -9.42 20.34 -8.43
CA SER A 27 -9.85 20.11 -7.05
C SER A 27 -10.22 18.65 -6.75
N THR A 28 -10.04 17.71 -7.66
CA THR A 28 -10.16 16.28 -7.33
C THR A 28 -9.03 15.91 -6.39
N LYS A 29 -9.28 16.05 -5.10
CA LYS A 29 -8.49 15.54 -4.02
C LYS A 29 -8.38 14.03 -4.28
N THR A 30 -7.29 13.58 -4.87
CA THR A 30 -7.03 12.16 -5.08
C THR A 30 -6.91 11.54 -3.69
N SER A 31 -7.99 10.96 -3.18
CA SER A 31 -7.94 10.17 -1.97
C SER A 31 -7.26 8.86 -2.33
N PHE A 32 -6.11 8.60 -1.74
CA PHE A 32 -5.47 7.29 -1.82
C PHE A 32 -6.16 6.31 -0.87
N SER A 33 -6.18 5.05 -1.26
CA SER A 33 -6.75 3.94 -0.50
C SER A 33 -5.81 2.73 -0.50
N GLU A 34 -6.10 1.74 0.31
CA GLU A 34 -5.39 0.45 0.33
C GLU A 34 -5.39 -0.26 -1.04
N LYS A 35 -6.43 -0.04 -1.87
CA LYS A 35 -6.54 -0.63 -3.21
C LYS A 35 -5.51 -0.07 -4.19
N ASP A 36 -5.04 1.15 -3.94
CA ASP A 36 -4.00 1.80 -4.74
C ASP A 36 -2.61 1.25 -4.41
N PHE A 37 -2.47 0.57 -3.24
CA PHE A 37 -1.22 -0.01 -2.75
C PHE A 37 -1.46 -1.43 -2.22
N PRO A 38 -1.84 -2.39 -3.08
CA PRO A 38 -2.08 -3.75 -2.63
C PRO A 38 -0.84 -4.37 -2.01
N LEU A 39 -1.06 -5.15 -0.94
CA LEU A 39 -0.08 -6.02 -0.32
C LEU A 39 -0.26 -7.42 -0.91
N GLU A 40 0.83 -8.06 -1.28
CA GLU A 40 0.85 -9.42 -1.80
C GLU A 40 1.87 -10.23 -0.98
N VAL A 41 1.52 -11.46 -0.64
CA VAL A 41 2.44 -12.45 -0.03
C VAL A 41 2.56 -13.63 -0.97
N ASP A 42 3.78 -13.93 -1.36
CA ASP A 42 4.11 -15.05 -2.25
C ASP A 42 4.84 -16.13 -1.44
N LEU A 43 4.17 -17.25 -1.23
CA LEU A 43 4.62 -18.40 -0.47
C LEU A 43 4.42 -19.67 -1.33
N ASP A 44 5.49 -20.38 -1.65
CA ASP A 44 5.47 -21.51 -2.58
C ASP A 44 4.59 -22.69 -2.10
N LYS A 45 4.54 -22.91 -0.79
CA LYS A 45 3.75 -23.96 -0.15
C LYS A 45 3.41 -23.60 1.29
N ASN A 46 2.46 -24.29 1.86
CA ASN A 46 2.00 -24.08 3.25
C ASN A 46 2.25 -25.28 4.17
N VAL A 47 2.95 -26.32 3.70
CA VAL A 47 3.34 -27.50 4.50
C VAL A 47 4.85 -27.69 4.38
N PHE A 48 5.53 -27.75 5.54
CA PHE A 48 6.98 -27.89 5.66
C PHE A 48 7.33 -29.02 6.63
N ASN A 49 8.55 -29.54 6.53
CA ASN A 49 9.10 -30.48 7.50
C ASN A 49 9.94 -29.71 8.53
N VAL A 50 10.09 -30.29 9.74
CA VAL A 50 11.04 -29.76 10.74
C VAL A 50 12.45 -29.69 10.13
N GLY A 51 13.15 -28.58 10.35
CA GLY A 51 14.46 -28.27 9.79
C GLY A 51 14.40 -27.68 8.37
N GLU A 52 13.22 -27.58 7.77
CA GLU A 52 13.06 -26.96 6.45
C GLU A 52 12.99 -25.43 6.57
N LYS A 53 13.58 -24.75 5.59
CA LYS A 53 13.55 -23.29 5.47
C LYS A 53 12.22 -22.84 4.87
N ILE A 54 11.51 -21.98 5.57
CA ILE A 54 10.29 -21.32 5.10
C ILE A 54 10.72 -19.96 4.54
N SER A 55 10.63 -19.80 3.21
CA SER A 55 10.95 -18.54 2.53
C SER A 55 9.72 -18.00 1.82
N PHE A 56 9.48 -16.70 1.93
CA PHE A 56 8.40 -16.02 1.24
C PHE A 56 8.72 -14.56 1.00
N ASN A 57 7.99 -13.97 0.07
CA ASN A 57 8.09 -12.56 -0.28
C ASN A 57 6.83 -11.83 0.18
N ALA A 58 6.99 -10.64 0.77
CA ALA A 58 5.89 -9.71 0.97
C ALA A 58 6.16 -8.45 0.13
N THR A 59 5.17 -8.01 -0.65
CA THR A 59 5.32 -6.99 -1.67
C THR A 59 4.21 -5.95 -1.59
N ILE A 60 4.57 -4.67 -1.56
CA ILE A 60 3.66 -3.53 -1.74
C ILE A 60 3.82 -3.04 -3.19
N ILE A 61 2.72 -2.81 -3.89
CA ILE A 61 2.73 -2.36 -5.29
C ILE A 61 2.06 -1.01 -5.40
N ASN A 62 2.66 -0.05 -6.09
CA ASN A 62 2.00 1.21 -6.42
C ASN A 62 1.11 1.04 -7.66
N LYS A 63 -0.19 0.83 -7.48
CA LYS A 63 -1.21 0.73 -8.54
C LYS A 63 -2.02 2.03 -8.72
N CYS A 64 -1.64 3.14 -8.08
CA CYS A 64 -2.39 4.40 -8.22
C CYS A 64 -2.17 5.13 -9.56
N GLY A 65 -1.34 4.58 -10.45
CA GLY A 65 -1.10 5.08 -11.81
C GLY A 65 -0.19 6.30 -11.92
N LYS A 66 0.43 6.75 -10.83
CA LYS A 66 1.35 7.89 -10.78
C LYS A 66 2.42 7.73 -9.71
N ASP A 67 3.48 8.50 -9.83
CA ASP A 67 4.50 8.61 -8.79
C ASP A 67 3.93 9.32 -7.56
N VAL A 68 4.28 8.84 -6.37
CA VAL A 68 3.84 9.42 -5.09
C VAL A 68 5.03 9.59 -4.15
N ASN A 69 4.96 10.60 -3.29
CA ASN A 69 5.85 10.69 -2.14
C ASN A 69 5.32 9.79 -1.03
N TRP A 70 6.16 8.91 -0.50
CA TRP A 70 5.80 8.01 0.58
C TRP A 70 6.84 7.98 1.68
N SER A 71 6.40 7.62 2.86
CA SER A 71 7.24 7.29 4.02
C SER A 71 6.57 6.20 4.83
N SER A 72 7.32 5.50 5.67
CA SER A 72 6.81 4.39 6.47
C SER A 72 7.33 4.44 7.91
N ASN A 73 6.69 3.68 8.79
CA ASN A 73 7.21 3.37 10.11
C ASN A 73 8.20 2.21 10.02
N GLY A 74 9.48 2.53 9.77
CA GLY A 74 10.49 1.49 9.59
C GLY A 74 10.46 0.83 8.20
N GLU A 75 11.04 -0.36 8.12
CA GLU A 75 11.08 -1.15 6.88
C GLU A 75 9.74 -1.86 6.64
N MET A 76 9.10 -1.56 5.51
CA MET A 76 7.83 -2.15 5.10
C MET A 76 7.99 -3.02 3.85
N PRO A 77 7.13 -4.03 3.64
CA PRO A 77 6.13 -4.57 4.57
C PRO A 77 6.76 -5.26 5.79
N CYS A 78 6.00 -5.32 6.89
CA CYS A 78 6.32 -6.10 8.09
C CYS A 78 5.60 -7.45 8.05
N VAL A 79 6.23 -8.46 8.66
CA VAL A 79 5.64 -9.79 8.78
C VAL A 79 5.82 -10.31 10.20
N PHE A 80 4.79 -10.95 10.72
CA PHE A 80 4.81 -11.73 11.95
C PHE A 80 4.59 -13.20 11.61
N PHE A 81 5.50 -14.03 12.10
CA PHE A 81 5.42 -15.48 11.98
C PHE A 81 5.52 -16.10 13.38
N HIS A 82 4.50 -16.80 13.80
CA HIS A 82 4.39 -17.31 15.16
C HIS A 82 3.57 -18.59 15.24
N ASN A 83 3.80 -19.39 16.28
CA ASN A 83 2.94 -20.55 16.57
C ASN A 83 1.55 -20.07 16.98
N VAL A 84 0.51 -20.77 16.57
CA VAL A 84 -0.90 -20.45 16.89
C VAL A 84 -1.17 -20.31 18.40
N ASN A 85 -0.36 -20.97 19.23
CA ASN A 85 -0.49 -20.94 20.69
C ASN A 85 0.33 -19.80 21.35
N ASP A 86 1.15 -19.07 20.61
CA ASP A 86 1.97 -18.01 21.15
C ASP A 86 1.13 -16.76 21.44
N LYS A 87 1.44 -16.12 22.58
CA LYS A 87 0.92 -14.79 22.88
C LYS A 87 1.80 -13.76 22.23
N ILE A 88 1.32 -13.14 21.16
CA ILE A 88 2.06 -12.11 20.45
C ILE A 88 1.94 -10.79 21.21
N THR A 89 3.08 -10.18 21.50
CA THR A 89 3.16 -8.80 21.97
C THR A 89 3.78 -7.96 20.84
N HIS A 90 2.96 -7.20 20.14
CA HIS A 90 3.46 -6.29 19.11
C HIS A 90 4.08 -5.06 19.76
N ALA A 91 5.34 -4.80 19.48
CA ALA A 91 5.97 -3.51 19.80
C ALA A 91 5.82 -2.60 18.56
N GLU A 92 5.01 -1.56 18.66
CA GLU A 92 4.94 -0.53 17.63
C GLU A 92 6.18 0.37 17.75
N ILE A 93 7.05 0.34 16.74
CA ILE A 93 8.16 1.29 16.61
C ILE A 93 7.70 2.40 15.68
N THR A 94 7.52 3.60 16.21
CA THR A 94 7.11 4.77 15.45
C THR A 94 8.33 5.60 15.05
N ILE A 95 9.04 5.17 14.02
CA ILE A 95 10.11 5.96 13.38
C ILE A 95 9.72 6.16 11.92
N LEU A 96 9.35 7.40 11.56
CA LEU A 96 9.11 7.74 10.15
C LEU A 96 10.44 7.72 9.38
N THR A 97 10.45 6.99 8.28
CA THR A 97 11.55 7.05 7.30
C THR A 97 11.51 8.38 6.54
N HIS A 98 12.64 8.79 5.98
CA HIS A 98 12.65 9.95 5.10
C HIS A 98 11.74 9.72 3.88
N PRO A 99 11.00 10.77 3.43
CA PRO A 99 10.15 10.64 2.26
C PRO A 99 10.95 10.20 1.03
N GLN A 100 10.40 9.25 0.30
CA GLN A 100 10.96 8.70 -0.93
C GLN A 100 9.91 8.75 -2.05
N ILE A 101 10.34 8.60 -3.29
CA ILE A 101 9.43 8.51 -4.44
C ILE A 101 9.11 7.03 -4.68
N PHE A 102 7.83 6.69 -4.63
CA PHE A 102 7.30 5.40 -5.05
C PHE A 102 6.71 5.55 -6.45
N LYS A 103 7.46 5.10 -7.47
CA LYS A 103 7.07 5.27 -8.87
C LYS A 103 5.83 4.47 -9.20
N ALA A 104 5.09 4.94 -10.22
CA ALA A 104 3.93 4.23 -10.76
C ALA A 104 4.30 2.80 -11.19
N ASN A 105 3.50 1.82 -10.75
CA ASN A 105 3.69 0.38 -11.01
C ASN A 105 4.98 -0.23 -10.40
N ASP A 106 5.71 0.52 -9.60
CA ASP A 106 6.88 0.02 -8.89
C ASP A 106 6.48 -0.86 -7.70
N LYS A 107 7.44 -1.63 -7.18
CA LYS A 107 7.24 -2.62 -6.12
C LYS A 107 8.28 -2.43 -5.01
N ILE A 108 7.83 -2.60 -3.77
CA ILE A 108 8.69 -2.72 -2.60
C ILE A 108 8.53 -4.14 -2.08
N THR A 109 9.56 -4.96 -2.25
CA THR A 109 9.54 -6.38 -1.86
C THR A 109 10.56 -6.61 -0.76
N ARG A 110 10.15 -7.36 0.26
CA ARG A 110 11.05 -7.91 1.29
C ARG A 110 10.96 -9.44 1.27
N VAL A 111 12.12 -10.07 1.38
CA VAL A 111 12.26 -11.52 1.52
C VAL A 111 12.37 -11.83 3.00
N PHE A 112 11.60 -12.81 3.45
CA PHE A 112 11.61 -13.31 4.81
C PHE A 112 11.98 -14.79 4.80
N GLU A 113 12.78 -15.19 5.79
CA GLU A 113 13.24 -16.55 5.94
C GLU A 113 13.15 -16.96 7.40
N TYR A 114 12.49 -18.10 7.64
CA TYR A 114 12.37 -18.72 8.94
C TYR A 114 12.79 -20.18 8.85
N GLU A 115 13.27 -20.75 9.94
CA GLU A 115 13.54 -22.18 10.04
C GLU A 115 12.40 -22.86 10.82
N ALA A 116 11.84 -23.90 10.26
CA ALA A 116 10.79 -24.69 10.92
C ALA A 116 11.42 -25.60 11.99
N ILE A 117 11.53 -25.10 13.23
CA ILE A 117 12.27 -25.79 14.31
C ILE A 117 11.42 -26.82 15.07
N GLU A 118 10.09 -26.68 15.08
CA GLU A 118 9.16 -27.54 15.81
C GLU A 118 7.93 -27.85 14.96
N THR A 119 7.34 -29.05 15.18
CA THR A 119 6.05 -29.39 14.58
C THR A 119 4.94 -28.52 15.13
N GLY A 120 3.97 -28.14 14.30
CA GLY A 120 2.81 -27.36 14.74
C GLY A 120 2.18 -26.56 13.63
N THR A 121 1.15 -25.80 14.03
CA THR A 121 0.47 -24.84 13.17
C THR A 121 1.00 -23.45 13.47
N TYR A 122 1.44 -22.76 12.44
CA TYR A 122 1.96 -21.40 12.50
C TYR A 122 1.04 -20.47 11.72
N ILE A 123 1.01 -19.22 12.16
CA ILE A 123 0.28 -18.13 11.49
C ILE A 123 1.33 -17.15 10.96
N LEU A 124 1.14 -16.75 9.70
CA LEU A 124 1.88 -15.68 9.07
C LEU A 124 0.92 -14.54 8.79
N ASP A 125 1.20 -13.39 9.39
CA ASP A 125 0.47 -12.13 9.19
C ASP A 125 1.43 -11.13 8.53
N ALA A 126 0.98 -10.47 7.47
CA ALA A 126 1.74 -9.42 6.79
C ALA A 126 0.96 -8.11 6.84
N HIS A 127 1.65 -7.00 7.08
CA HIS A 127 1.01 -5.69 7.06
C HIS A 127 1.98 -4.58 6.67
N TYR A 128 1.41 -3.43 6.32
CA TYR A 128 2.14 -2.18 6.22
C TYR A 128 1.30 -1.00 6.74
N ILE A 129 2.00 0.03 7.18
CA ILE A 129 1.47 1.36 7.45
C ILE A 129 2.40 2.35 6.78
N ILE A 130 1.90 3.03 5.75
CA ILE A 130 2.65 4.03 4.97
C ILE A 130 1.91 5.36 4.94
N MET A 131 2.65 6.44 4.83
CA MET A 131 2.11 7.76 4.57
C MET A 131 2.38 8.14 3.12
N VAL A 132 1.33 8.37 2.34
CA VAL A 132 1.40 8.75 0.92
C VAL A 132 0.82 10.14 0.75
N ASN A 133 1.64 11.10 0.34
CA ASN A 133 1.23 12.50 0.17
C ASN A 133 0.43 13.04 1.39
N ASN A 134 0.92 12.78 2.61
CA ASN A 134 0.30 13.15 3.89
C ASN A 134 -1.01 12.41 4.23
N VAL A 135 -1.34 11.31 3.57
CA VAL A 135 -2.47 10.44 3.89
C VAL A 135 -1.92 9.10 4.41
N TRP A 136 -2.36 8.68 5.59
CA TRP A 136 -2.02 7.36 6.13
C TRP A 136 -2.82 6.27 5.43
N ILE A 137 -2.12 5.24 4.97
CA ILE A 137 -2.67 4.06 4.30
C ILE A 137 -2.11 2.84 5.01
N GLN A 138 -2.99 1.92 5.33
CA GLN A 138 -2.63 0.63 5.93
C GLN A 138 -3.30 -0.50 5.16
N ASN A 139 -2.62 -1.63 5.07
CA ASN A 139 -3.18 -2.86 4.54
C ASN A 139 -2.59 -4.04 5.30
N LYS A 140 -3.34 -5.15 5.34
CA LYS A 140 -2.91 -6.36 6.02
C LYS A 140 -3.44 -7.60 5.32
N ILE A 141 -2.69 -8.68 5.44
CA ILE A 141 -3.09 -10.05 5.11
C ILE A 141 -2.88 -10.85 6.38
N ASP A 142 -3.95 -11.39 6.94
CA ASP A 142 -3.93 -12.11 8.20
C ASP A 142 -4.19 -13.59 7.98
N ASN A 143 -3.71 -14.42 8.93
CA ASN A 143 -4.08 -15.84 9.06
C ASN A 143 -3.66 -16.73 7.86
N ILE A 144 -2.49 -16.48 7.27
CA ILE A 144 -1.92 -17.49 6.36
C ILE A 144 -1.43 -18.64 7.23
N ILE A 145 -2.09 -19.79 7.09
CA ILE A 145 -1.80 -20.97 7.91
C ILE A 145 -0.65 -21.78 7.28
N ILE A 146 0.34 -22.10 8.09
CA ILE A 146 1.50 -22.92 7.74
C ILE A 146 1.58 -24.11 8.68
N GLU A 147 1.64 -25.31 8.13
CA GLU A 147 1.77 -26.56 8.86
C GLU A 147 3.22 -27.04 8.84
N VAL A 148 3.78 -27.34 10.01
CA VAL A 148 5.10 -27.98 10.14
C VAL A 148 4.93 -29.39 10.70
N ARG A 149 5.46 -30.40 10.01
CA ARG A 149 5.31 -31.84 10.32
C ARG A 149 6.63 -32.55 10.56
#